data_6639e4aa6aca579ad25ecca67c5d4910
#
_entry.id   6639e4aa6aca579ad25ecca67c5d4910
#
_cell.length_a   1.000
_cell.length_b   1.000
_cell.length_c   1.000
_cell.angle_alpha   90.00
_cell.angle_beta   90.00
_cell.angle_gamma   90.00
#
_symmetry.space_group_name_H-M   'P 1'
#
loop_
_entity.id
_entity.type
_entity.pdbx_description
1 polymer ?
#
loop_
_entity_poly.entity_id
_entity_poly.type
_entity_poly.pdbx_seq_one_letter_code
_entity_poly.pdbx_strand_id
1 'polypeptide(L)'
;MYDVKQKYLERLADEPRWVKTRDLLASDRSLALENPTQDGFIVWSTEDDIGSVVGRVDPAQLLRAAEDVSELLAFSDNVAQANQVLKDFRAEIATIFISPGELPRTIQHNCRLMGHADAALLEHLPEGLKEEICDVLGEKVPVAAAFDGSLPVAFAYVASETEALWDISIDTLASHRRRGFATSAVTALMGIMEKRGKTAVWGALQSNPASVKLAQHLGFREVDELWVLSREDTGS
;
A
#
# COMPACT_ATOMS: atom_id res chain seq x y z
N MET A 1 26.65 -15.49 -5.52
CA MET A 1 25.26 -15.78 -5.95
C MET A 1 24.59 -14.42 -6.07
N TYR A 2 24.21 -13.98 -7.26
CA TYR A 2 23.51 -12.70 -7.42
C TYR A 2 22.21 -12.81 -6.65
N ASP A 3 21.93 -11.87 -5.78
CA ASP A 3 20.68 -11.82 -5.05
C ASP A 3 19.55 -11.52 -6.04
N VAL A 4 18.55 -12.37 -6.12
CA VAL A 4 17.40 -12.25 -7.02
C VAL A 4 16.72 -10.89 -6.82
N LYS A 5 16.59 -10.45 -5.58
CA LYS A 5 15.95 -9.18 -5.23
C LYS A 5 16.73 -8.00 -5.81
N GLN A 6 18.05 -7.94 -5.60
CA GLN A 6 18.90 -6.87 -6.12
C GLN A 6 18.86 -6.81 -7.66
N LYS A 7 18.90 -7.97 -8.33
CA LYS A 7 18.81 -8.07 -9.79
C LYS A 7 17.55 -7.40 -10.35
N TYR A 8 16.39 -7.64 -9.72
CA TYR A 8 15.14 -7.09 -10.19
C TYR A 8 14.87 -5.67 -9.71
N LEU A 9 15.37 -5.29 -8.53
CA LEU A 9 15.32 -3.91 -8.06
C LEU A 9 16.06 -2.95 -9.02
N GLU A 10 17.19 -3.37 -9.59
CA GLU A 10 17.94 -2.60 -10.59
C GLU A 10 17.25 -2.52 -11.96
N ARG A 11 16.39 -3.49 -12.28
CA ARG A 11 15.67 -3.54 -13.57
C ARG A 11 14.35 -2.79 -13.58
N LEU A 12 13.65 -2.75 -12.46
CA LEU A 12 12.39 -2.02 -12.34
C LEU A 12 12.67 -0.54 -12.15
N ALA A 13 12.15 0.28 -13.06
CA ALA A 13 12.19 1.73 -12.88
C ALA A 13 11.42 2.15 -11.61
N ASP A 14 11.84 3.26 -10.99
CA ASP A 14 11.10 3.84 -9.85
C ASP A 14 9.86 4.58 -10.37
N GLU A 15 8.83 3.82 -10.66
CA GLU A 15 7.56 4.26 -11.25
C GLU A 15 6.38 3.90 -10.33
N PRO A 16 5.25 4.63 -10.39
CA PRO A 16 4.12 4.47 -9.48
C PRO A 16 3.61 3.04 -9.36
N ARG A 17 3.53 2.28 -10.46
CA ARG A 17 3.06 0.90 -10.46
C ARG A 17 3.95 -0.07 -9.68
N TRP A 18 5.23 0.29 -9.52
CA TRP A 18 6.24 -0.59 -8.92
C TRP A 18 6.55 -0.26 -7.45
N VAL A 19 5.92 0.77 -6.85
CA VAL A 19 6.26 1.21 -5.50
C VAL A 19 6.24 0.05 -4.50
N LYS A 20 5.15 -0.69 -4.40
CA LYS A 20 5.04 -1.85 -3.50
C LYS A 20 6.02 -2.98 -3.88
N THR A 21 6.15 -3.28 -5.18
CA THR A 21 7.07 -4.32 -5.66
C THR A 21 8.53 -3.99 -5.35
N ARG A 22 8.93 -2.74 -5.55
CA ARG A 22 10.30 -2.27 -5.24
C ARG A 22 10.58 -2.27 -3.75
N ASP A 23 9.62 -1.84 -2.95
CA ASP A 23 9.69 -1.88 -1.49
C ASP A 23 9.90 -3.31 -0.98
N LEU A 24 9.10 -4.27 -1.48
CA LEU A 24 9.28 -5.69 -1.20
C LEU A 24 10.67 -6.20 -1.62
N LEU A 25 11.16 -5.82 -2.80
CA LEU A 25 12.49 -6.21 -3.28
C LEU A 25 13.62 -5.62 -2.41
N ALA A 26 13.43 -4.43 -1.86
CA ALA A 26 14.40 -3.76 -0.99
C ALA A 26 14.36 -4.27 0.46
N SER A 27 13.25 -4.86 0.90
CA SER A 27 13.04 -5.32 2.27
C SER A 27 13.85 -6.58 2.60
N ASP A 28 14.49 -6.62 3.77
CA ASP A 28 15.11 -7.84 4.31
C ASP A 28 14.06 -8.88 4.76
N ARG A 29 12.79 -8.47 4.92
CA ARG A 29 11.67 -9.30 5.35
C ARG A 29 10.85 -9.83 4.17
N SER A 30 11.48 -10.10 3.05
CA SER A 30 10.84 -10.64 1.87
C SER A 30 11.64 -11.77 1.24
N LEU A 31 10.92 -12.68 0.58
CA LEU A 31 11.47 -13.74 -0.26
C LEU A 31 11.20 -13.45 -1.72
N ALA A 32 12.11 -13.86 -2.61
CA ALA A 32 11.90 -13.73 -4.04
C ALA A 32 12.34 -14.99 -4.78
N LEU A 33 11.56 -15.38 -5.78
CA LEU A 33 11.85 -16.47 -6.70
C LEU A 33 11.81 -15.95 -8.14
N GLU A 34 12.82 -16.27 -8.92
CA GLU A 34 12.83 -15.99 -10.35
C GLU A 34 12.43 -17.22 -11.16
N ASN A 35 11.80 -16.98 -12.32
CA ASN A 35 11.61 -18.04 -13.30
C ASN A 35 12.87 -18.15 -14.18
N PRO A 36 13.65 -19.24 -14.08
CA PRO A 36 14.91 -19.36 -14.81
C PRO A 36 14.75 -19.47 -16.34
N THR A 37 13.55 -19.78 -16.80
CA THR A 37 13.25 -19.99 -18.23
C THR A 37 12.48 -18.83 -18.88
N GLN A 38 11.99 -17.90 -18.07
CA GLN A 38 11.18 -16.76 -18.53
C GLN A 38 11.59 -15.52 -17.72
N ASP A 39 11.37 -14.34 -18.29
CA ASP A 39 11.71 -13.07 -17.63
C ASP A 39 10.60 -12.66 -16.67
N GLY A 40 10.47 -13.41 -15.55
CA GLY A 40 9.48 -13.18 -14.51
C GLY A 40 10.00 -13.54 -13.13
N PHE A 41 9.40 -12.96 -12.11
CA PHE A 41 9.70 -13.25 -10.72
C PHE A 41 8.46 -13.04 -9.84
N ILE A 42 8.51 -13.59 -8.64
CA ILE A 42 7.59 -13.31 -7.57
C ILE A 42 8.37 -12.89 -6.34
N VAL A 43 7.88 -11.88 -5.64
CA VAL A 43 8.41 -11.41 -4.36
C VAL A 43 7.25 -11.26 -3.38
N TRP A 44 7.45 -11.70 -2.13
CA TRP A 44 6.42 -11.58 -1.10
C TRP A 44 7.04 -11.33 0.28
N SER A 45 6.27 -10.65 1.14
CA SER A 45 6.66 -10.42 2.53
C SER A 45 6.62 -11.71 3.34
N THR A 46 7.47 -11.80 4.35
CA THR A 46 7.43 -12.87 5.36
C THR A 46 6.70 -12.45 6.64
N GLU A 47 6.31 -11.20 6.74
CA GLU A 47 5.64 -10.62 7.91
C GLU A 47 4.32 -9.94 7.54
N ASP A 48 4.28 -9.28 6.37
CA ASP A 48 3.07 -8.66 5.84
C ASP A 48 2.36 -9.62 4.89
N ASP A 49 1.07 -9.50 4.79
CA ASP A 49 0.20 -10.41 4.03
C ASP A 49 0.11 -10.05 2.54
N ILE A 50 1.25 -9.67 1.93
CA ILE A 50 1.29 -9.16 0.54
C ILE A 50 2.49 -9.68 -0.25
N GLY A 51 2.27 -9.89 -1.55
CA GLY A 51 3.30 -10.18 -2.53
C GLY A 51 3.06 -9.50 -3.88
N SER A 52 3.98 -9.69 -4.81
CA SER A 52 3.90 -9.16 -6.17
C SER A 52 4.44 -10.15 -7.19
N VAL A 53 3.72 -10.32 -8.29
CA VAL A 53 4.05 -11.20 -9.41
C VAL A 53 4.37 -10.34 -10.64
N VAL A 54 5.55 -10.45 -11.19
CA VAL A 54 5.99 -9.67 -12.36
C VAL A 54 6.37 -10.62 -13.50
N GLY A 55 5.85 -10.38 -14.69
CA GLY A 55 6.06 -11.24 -15.85
C GLY A 55 5.48 -12.64 -15.66
N ARG A 56 6.00 -13.62 -16.38
CA ARG A 56 5.55 -15.02 -16.30
C ARG A 56 6.36 -15.80 -15.30
N VAL A 57 5.69 -16.43 -14.34
CA VAL A 57 6.28 -17.24 -13.28
C VAL A 57 5.87 -18.72 -13.42
N ASP A 58 6.62 -19.59 -12.79
CA ASP A 58 6.22 -21.00 -12.69
C ASP A 58 4.98 -21.13 -11.79
N PRO A 59 3.93 -21.88 -12.20
CA PRO A 59 2.76 -22.12 -11.37
C PRO A 59 3.05 -22.63 -9.98
N ALA A 60 4.08 -23.47 -9.80
CA ALA A 60 4.47 -23.96 -8.48
C ALA A 60 5.06 -22.86 -7.58
N GLN A 61 5.78 -21.90 -8.15
CA GLN A 61 6.28 -20.73 -7.43
C GLN A 61 5.15 -19.82 -6.97
N LEU A 62 4.12 -19.64 -7.82
CA LEU A 62 2.96 -18.84 -7.50
C LEU A 62 2.15 -19.46 -6.35
N LEU A 63 1.92 -20.78 -6.40
CA LEU A 63 1.25 -21.53 -5.33
C LEU A 63 2.05 -21.43 -4.02
N ARG A 64 3.39 -21.53 -4.10
CA ARG A 64 4.26 -21.41 -2.92
C ARG A 64 4.14 -20.03 -2.26
N ALA A 65 4.16 -18.96 -3.02
CA ALA A 65 3.99 -17.62 -2.46
C ALA A 65 2.59 -17.44 -1.86
N ALA A 66 1.56 -17.96 -2.52
CA ALA A 66 0.20 -17.90 -2.03
C ALA A 66 -0.06 -18.71 -0.74
N GLU A 67 0.86 -19.59 -0.31
CA GLU A 67 0.79 -20.22 1.01
C GLU A 67 1.10 -19.23 2.14
N ASP A 68 1.96 -18.25 1.85
CA ASP A 68 2.48 -17.31 2.85
C ASP A 68 1.69 -15.99 2.89
N VAL A 69 0.98 -15.61 1.81
CA VAL A 69 0.24 -14.34 1.73
C VAL A 69 -1.18 -14.54 1.19
N SER A 70 -2.11 -13.68 1.58
CA SER A 70 -3.48 -13.65 1.08
C SER A 70 -3.70 -12.59 -0.01
N GLU A 71 -2.74 -11.70 -0.25
CA GLU A 71 -2.81 -10.67 -1.29
C GLU A 71 -1.60 -10.72 -2.22
N LEU A 72 -1.87 -10.72 -3.53
CA LEU A 72 -0.83 -10.67 -4.56
C LEU A 72 -1.15 -9.60 -5.60
N LEU A 73 -0.18 -8.73 -5.84
CA LEU A 73 -0.24 -7.78 -6.96
C LEU A 73 0.13 -8.50 -8.25
N ALA A 74 -0.65 -8.27 -9.29
CA ALA A 74 -0.43 -8.79 -10.63
C ALA A 74 -0.66 -7.69 -11.67
N PHE A 75 -0.21 -7.93 -12.90
CA PHE A 75 -0.25 -6.97 -13.98
C PHE A 75 -0.96 -7.55 -15.20
N SER A 76 -1.27 -6.73 -16.19
CA SER A 76 -2.04 -7.13 -17.37
C SER A 76 -1.44 -8.31 -18.15
N ASP A 77 -0.13 -8.51 -18.08
CA ASP A 77 0.60 -9.58 -18.76
C ASP A 77 0.60 -10.91 -18.01
N ASN A 78 0.25 -10.94 -16.72
CA ASN A 78 0.29 -12.14 -15.90
C ASN A 78 -0.98 -12.45 -15.09
N VAL A 79 -1.91 -11.51 -14.95
CA VAL A 79 -3.16 -11.73 -14.18
C VAL A 79 -3.98 -12.91 -14.68
N ALA A 80 -4.01 -13.17 -16.00
CA ALA A 80 -4.72 -14.31 -16.56
C ALA A 80 -4.10 -15.64 -16.12
N GLN A 81 -2.77 -15.73 -16.05
CA GLN A 81 -2.07 -16.90 -15.54
C GLN A 81 -2.33 -17.07 -14.04
N ALA A 82 -2.24 -15.99 -13.27
CA ALA A 82 -2.47 -16.03 -11.83
C ALA A 82 -3.87 -16.54 -11.49
N ASN A 83 -4.92 -16.04 -12.16
CA ASN A 83 -6.30 -16.52 -12.01
C ASN A 83 -6.53 -17.99 -12.41
N GLN A 84 -5.73 -18.51 -13.35
CA GLN A 84 -5.79 -19.92 -13.70
C GLN A 84 -5.20 -20.83 -12.62
N VAL A 85 -4.20 -20.36 -11.90
CA VAL A 85 -3.46 -21.11 -10.88
C VAL A 85 -4.13 -20.97 -9.50
N LEU A 86 -4.42 -19.74 -9.11
CA LEU A 86 -4.96 -19.38 -7.79
C LEU A 86 -6.49 -19.37 -7.81
N LYS A 87 -7.10 -20.54 -7.61
CA LYS A 87 -8.57 -20.71 -7.73
C LYS A 87 -9.37 -20.16 -6.55
N ASP A 88 -8.72 -19.98 -5.42
CA ASP A 88 -9.23 -19.42 -4.17
C ASP A 88 -8.94 -17.91 -4.03
N PHE A 89 -8.42 -17.28 -5.10
CA PHE A 89 -8.19 -15.84 -5.15
C PHE A 89 -9.15 -15.17 -6.13
N ARG A 90 -9.61 -13.99 -5.76
CA ARG A 90 -10.38 -13.09 -6.61
C ARG A 90 -9.51 -11.94 -7.07
N ALA A 91 -9.52 -11.69 -8.37
CA ALA A 91 -8.81 -10.56 -8.94
C ALA A 91 -9.70 -9.32 -9.04
N GLU A 92 -9.19 -8.18 -8.62
CA GLU A 92 -9.85 -6.88 -8.71
C GLU A 92 -8.86 -5.82 -9.22
N ILE A 93 -9.36 -4.84 -9.99
CA ILE A 93 -8.52 -3.75 -10.50
C ILE A 93 -8.33 -2.69 -9.42
N ALA A 94 -7.09 -2.29 -9.22
CA ALA A 94 -6.72 -1.09 -8.49
C ALA A 94 -6.22 -0.03 -9.46
N THR A 95 -6.78 1.17 -9.38
CA THR A 95 -6.31 2.35 -10.10
C THR A 95 -5.15 2.97 -9.34
N ILE A 96 -4.07 3.27 -10.04
CA ILE A 96 -2.87 3.92 -9.50
C ILE A 96 -2.90 5.40 -9.83
N PHE A 97 -2.78 6.22 -8.82
CA PHE A 97 -2.74 7.67 -8.92
C PHE A 97 -1.40 8.21 -8.47
N ILE A 98 -1.02 9.37 -9.01
CA ILE A 98 0.17 10.13 -8.57
C ILE A 98 -0.23 11.53 -8.13
N SER A 99 0.44 12.03 -7.11
CA SER A 99 0.25 13.41 -6.62
C SER A 99 0.52 14.45 -7.70
N PRO A 100 -0.26 15.55 -7.77
CA PRO A 100 -0.03 16.64 -8.70
C PRO A 100 1.20 17.51 -8.37
N GLY A 101 1.92 17.23 -7.28
CA GLY A 101 3.03 18.03 -6.79
C GLY A 101 2.61 19.19 -5.88
N GLU A 102 1.54 19.92 -6.21
CA GLU A 102 0.97 20.95 -5.32
C GLU A 102 -0.42 20.52 -4.84
N LEU A 103 -0.55 20.32 -3.54
CA LEU A 103 -1.84 19.98 -2.94
C LEU A 103 -2.63 21.21 -2.50
N PRO A 104 -3.97 21.08 -2.41
CA PRO A 104 -4.77 22.00 -1.64
C PRO A 104 -4.27 22.03 -0.19
N ARG A 105 -3.68 23.12 0.26
CA ARG A 105 -3.04 23.22 1.60
C ARG A 105 -4.03 23.46 2.74
N THR A 106 -5.31 23.16 2.56
CA THR A 106 -6.32 23.46 3.59
C THR A 106 -6.46 22.26 4.53
N ILE A 107 -5.78 22.31 5.67
CA ILE A 107 -6.03 21.41 6.79
C ILE A 107 -7.19 22.01 7.59
N GLN A 108 -8.33 21.31 7.64
CA GLN A 108 -9.53 21.75 8.34
C GLN A 108 -9.59 21.28 9.79
N HIS A 109 -8.88 20.22 10.13
CA HIS A 109 -8.87 19.60 11.44
C HIS A 109 -7.47 19.66 12.06
N ASN A 110 -7.41 19.59 13.39
CA ASN A 110 -6.13 19.46 14.08
C ASN A 110 -5.44 18.18 13.65
N CYS A 111 -4.23 18.29 13.11
CA CYS A 111 -3.44 17.16 12.63
C CYS A 111 -2.03 17.25 13.19
N ARG A 112 -1.49 16.09 13.57
CA ARG A 112 -0.08 15.97 13.96
C ARG A 112 0.47 14.60 13.62
N LEU A 113 1.79 14.50 13.58
CA LEU A 113 2.45 13.19 13.59
C LEU A 113 2.18 12.47 14.91
N MET A 114 1.96 11.19 14.80
CA MET A 114 1.94 10.28 15.94
C MET A 114 3.30 9.62 16.13
N GLY A 115 3.61 9.29 17.36
CA GLY A 115 4.78 8.53 17.73
C GLY A 115 4.43 7.43 18.72
N HIS A 116 5.39 6.61 19.08
CA HIS A 116 5.20 5.46 19.99
C HIS A 116 4.55 5.83 21.32
N ALA A 117 4.79 7.06 21.83
CA ALA A 117 4.19 7.57 23.06
C ALA A 117 2.67 7.81 22.96
N ASP A 118 2.12 7.83 21.74
CA ASP A 118 0.70 8.09 21.49
C ASP A 118 -0.16 6.81 21.50
N ALA A 119 0.42 5.64 21.70
CA ALA A 119 -0.29 4.35 21.67
C ALA A 119 -1.52 4.33 22.62
N ALA A 120 -1.44 4.98 23.77
CA ALA A 120 -2.56 5.10 24.70
C ALA A 120 -3.78 5.86 24.13
N LEU A 121 -3.59 6.69 23.09
CA LEU A 121 -4.67 7.40 22.42
C LEU A 121 -5.44 6.49 21.44
N LEU A 122 -4.97 5.28 21.17
CA LEU A 122 -5.56 4.34 20.21
C LEU A 122 -6.57 3.37 20.87
N GLU A 123 -6.70 3.39 22.20
CA GLU A 123 -7.55 2.46 22.96
C GLU A 123 -9.05 2.50 22.58
N HIS A 124 -9.51 3.59 21.95
CA HIS A 124 -10.88 3.76 21.49
C HIS A 124 -11.13 3.20 20.08
N LEU A 125 -10.08 2.76 19.38
CA LEU A 125 -10.19 2.23 18.02
C LEU A 125 -10.73 0.79 18.03
N PRO A 126 -11.40 0.36 16.94
CA PRO A 126 -11.63 -1.05 16.69
C PRO A 126 -10.31 -1.83 16.71
N GLU A 127 -10.31 -3.07 17.25
CA GLU A 127 -9.09 -3.82 17.53
C GLU A 127 -8.18 -3.95 16.29
N GLY A 128 -8.73 -4.38 15.12
CA GLY A 128 -7.90 -4.52 13.91
C GLY A 128 -7.23 -3.22 13.47
N LEU A 129 -7.93 -2.08 13.54
CA LEU A 129 -7.32 -0.78 13.21
C LEU A 129 -6.29 -0.35 14.26
N LYS A 130 -6.54 -0.66 15.54
CA LYS A 130 -5.59 -0.39 16.62
C LYS A 130 -4.30 -1.17 16.41
N GLU A 131 -4.40 -2.47 16.14
CA GLU A 131 -3.26 -3.34 15.86
C GLU A 131 -2.46 -2.78 14.68
N GLU A 132 -3.12 -2.52 13.55
CA GLU A 132 -2.49 -1.98 12.34
C GLU A 132 -1.73 -0.68 12.62
N ILE A 133 -2.35 0.31 13.28
CA ILE A 133 -1.68 1.57 13.59
C ILE A 133 -0.54 1.39 14.61
N CYS A 134 -0.67 0.48 15.57
CA CYS A 134 0.40 0.18 16.52
C CYS A 134 1.61 -0.44 15.82
N ASP A 135 1.40 -1.35 14.87
CA ASP A 135 2.46 -2.00 14.10
C ASP A 135 3.21 -0.96 13.25
N VAL A 136 2.48 -0.13 12.50
CA VAL A 136 3.07 0.96 11.70
C VAL A 136 3.87 1.95 12.57
N LEU A 137 3.37 2.30 13.76
CA LEU A 137 4.12 3.14 14.71
C LEU A 137 5.40 2.43 15.22
N GLY A 138 5.37 1.11 15.35
CA GLY A 138 6.52 0.27 15.72
C GLY A 138 7.62 0.30 14.66
N GLU A 139 7.27 0.36 13.38
CA GLU A 139 8.20 0.43 12.24
C GLU A 139 8.84 1.82 12.04
N LYS A 140 8.40 2.82 12.81
CA LYS A 140 8.90 4.21 12.74
C LYS A 140 8.64 4.91 11.42
N VAL A 141 7.67 4.45 10.65
CA VAL A 141 7.19 5.17 9.47
C VAL A 141 6.34 6.37 9.88
N PRO A 142 6.28 7.45 9.09
CA PRO A 142 5.46 8.60 9.41
C PRO A 142 3.96 8.25 9.41
N VAL A 143 3.30 8.54 10.53
CA VAL A 143 1.84 8.44 10.70
C VAL A 143 1.30 9.82 11.04
N ALA A 144 0.45 10.39 10.21
CA ALA A 144 -0.28 11.62 10.51
C ALA A 144 -1.70 11.28 10.93
N ALA A 145 -2.14 11.79 12.08
CA ALA A 145 -3.52 11.64 12.54
C ALA A 145 -4.27 12.96 12.54
N ALA A 146 -5.54 12.92 12.17
CA ALA A 146 -6.49 14.01 12.33
C ALA A 146 -7.37 13.74 13.56
N PHE A 147 -7.60 14.80 14.35
CA PHE A 147 -8.22 14.69 15.67
C PHE A 147 -9.60 15.35 15.71
N ASP A 148 -10.56 14.67 16.33
CA ASP A 148 -11.82 15.26 16.81
C ASP A 148 -11.70 15.48 18.32
N GLY A 149 -11.52 16.75 18.74
CA GLY A 149 -11.10 17.07 20.10
C GLY A 149 -9.72 16.49 20.43
N SER A 150 -9.66 15.58 21.39
CA SER A 150 -8.42 14.89 21.80
C SER A 150 -8.24 13.50 21.18
N LEU A 151 -9.23 12.99 20.45
CA LEU A 151 -9.22 11.64 19.92
C LEU A 151 -8.75 11.61 18.47
N PRO A 152 -7.76 10.81 18.08
CA PRO A 152 -7.40 10.58 16.69
C PRO A 152 -8.49 9.73 16.01
N VAL A 153 -8.99 10.20 14.86
CA VAL A 153 -10.15 9.59 14.18
C VAL A 153 -9.92 9.28 12.71
N ALA A 154 -8.84 9.77 12.14
CA ALA A 154 -8.36 9.41 10.81
C ALA A 154 -6.84 9.40 10.80
N PHE A 155 -6.27 8.44 10.08
CA PHE A 155 -4.85 8.17 10.02
C PHE A 155 -4.42 8.11 8.56
N ALA A 156 -3.30 8.75 8.23
CA ALA A 156 -2.60 8.59 6.97
C ALA A 156 -1.16 8.18 7.27
N TYR A 157 -0.65 7.17 6.60
CA TYR A 157 0.69 6.66 6.85
C TYR A 157 1.35 6.14 5.56
N VAL A 158 2.67 5.96 5.64
CA VAL A 158 3.47 5.43 4.54
C VAL A 158 3.33 3.91 4.55
N ALA A 159 2.72 3.34 3.50
CA ALA A 159 2.55 1.90 3.35
C ALA A 159 3.71 1.24 2.63
N SER A 160 4.39 1.97 1.74
CA SER A 160 5.59 1.53 1.02
C SER A 160 6.40 2.74 0.59
N GLU A 161 7.70 2.59 0.47
CA GLU A 161 8.61 3.70 0.15
C GLU A 161 9.72 3.23 -0.79
N THR A 162 10.05 4.05 -1.79
CA THR A 162 11.19 3.86 -2.70
C THR A 162 12.13 5.06 -2.62
N GLU A 163 13.07 5.17 -3.54
CA GLU A 163 13.99 6.30 -3.61
C GLU A 163 13.27 7.63 -3.81
N ALA A 164 12.29 7.68 -4.73
CA ALA A 164 11.58 8.92 -5.12
C ALA A 164 10.09 8.90 -4.79
N LEU A 165 9.49 7.75 -4.54
CA LEU A 165 8.06 7.57 -4.39
C LEU A 165 7.70 7.00 -3.02
N TRP A 166 6.44 7.15 -2.62
CA TRP A 166 5.87 6.51 -1.44
C TRP A 166 4.37 6.28 -1.64
N ASP A 167 3.86 5.17 -1.14
CA ASP A 167 2.44 4.81 -1.21
C ASP A 167 1.72 5.22 0.06
N ILE A 168 0.48 5.73 -0.10
CA ILE A 168 -0.37 6.21 0.99
C ILE A 168 -1.31 5.11 1.43
N SER A 169 -1.33 4.81 2.72
CA SER A 169 -2.47 4.15 3.36
C SER A 169 -3.28 5.14 4.20
N ILE A 170 -4.60 4.89 4.30
CA ILE A 170 -5.49 5.79 5.01
C ILE A 170 -6.67 5.06 5.62
N ASP A 171 -6.91 5.36 6.91
CA ASP A 171 -8.05 4.87 7.65
C ASP A 171 -8.83 5.99 8.31
N THR A 172 -10.14 5.84 8.38
CA THR A 172 -11.02 6.78 9.05
C THR A 172 -12.15 6.04 9.76
N LEU A 173 -12.32 6.31 11.03
CA LEU A 173 -13.43 5.76 11.82
C LEU A 173 -14.77 6.00 11.11
N ALA A 174 -15.60 4.96 11.03
CA ALA A 174 -16.87 5.00 10.29
C ALA A 174 -17.76 6.19 10.66
N SER A 175 -17.82 6.53 11.96
CA SER A 175 -18.57 7.67 12.49
C SER A 175 -18.02 9.06 12.09
N HIS A 176 -16.77 9.10 11.57
CA HIS A 176 -16.07 10.35 11.21
C HIS A 176 -15.84 10.50 9.70
N ARG A 177 -16.31 9.54 8.90
CA ARG A 177 -16.20 9.59 7.44
C ARG A 177 -16.99 10.78 6.86
N ARG A 178 -16.55 11.27 5.69
CA ARG A 178 -17.16 12.40 4.94
C ARG A 178 -17.22 13.72 5.70
N ARG A 179 -16.35 13.91 6.70
CA ARG A 179 -16.23 15.13 7.50
C ARG A 179 -14.89 15.86 7.29
N GLY A 180 -14.07 15.44 6.32
CA GLY A 180 -12.79 16.09 5.98
C GLY A 180 -11.58 15.63 6.81
N PHE A 181 -11.74 14.71 7.77
CA PHE A 181 -10.62 14.21 8.60
C PHE A 181 -9.56 13.49 7.76
N ALA A 182 -9.97 12.60 6.85
CA ALA A 182 -9.08 11.92 5.91
C ALA A 182 -8.25 12.91 5.08
N THR A 183 -8.92 13.89 4.46
CA THR A 183 -8.27 14.96 3.70
C THR A 183 -7.20 15.67 4.52
N SER A 184 -7.51 16.00 5.76
CA SER A 184 -6.59 16.72 6.65
C SER A 184 -5.38 15.85 7.03
N ALA A 185 -5.58 14.56 7.35
CA ALA A 185 -4.49 13.63 7.68
C ALA A 185 -3.55 13.42 6.49
N VAL A 186 -4.09 13.15 5.29
CA VAL A 186 -3.31 13.00 4.06
C VAL A 186 -2.52 14.27 3.75
N THR A 187 -3.17 15.44 3.80
CA THR A 187 -2.49 16.73 3.54
C THR A 187 -1.33 16.97 4.50
N ALA A 188 -1.51 16.62 5.79
CA ALA A 188 -0.45 16.74 6.79
C ALA A 188 0.74 15.81 6.48
N LEU A 189 0.46 14.52 6.15
CA LEU A 189 1.50 13.55 5.81
C LEU A 189 2.25 13.97 4.54
N MET A 190 1.54 14.37 3.51
CA MET A 190 2.14 14.80 2.24
C MET A 190 3.09 15.98 2.42
N GLY A 191 2.74 16.97 3.26
CA GLY A 191 3.64 18.08 3.58
C GLY A 191 4.94 17.67 4.27
N ILE A 192 4.97 16.50 4.90
CA ILE A 192 6.16 15.92 5.53
C ILE A 192 7.01 15.21 4.47
N MET A 193 6.36 14.39 3.64
CA MET A 193 7.04 13.59 2.62
C MET A 193 7.58 14.47 1.47
N GLU A 194 6.89 15.56 1.14
CA GLU A 194 7.38 16.58 0.20
C GLU A 194 8.73 17.17 0.66
N LYS A 195 8.89 17.44 1.97
CA LYS A 195 10.18 17.90 2.52
C LYS A 195 11.29 16.85 2.43
N ARG A 196 10.95 15.59 2.26
CA ARG A 196 11.89 14.48 2.00
C ARG A 196 12.18 14.33 0.50
N GLY A 197 11.58 15.16 -0.36
CA GLY A 197 11.73 15.12 -1.81
C GLY A 197 11.00 13.96 -2.47
N LYS A 198 9.99 13.37 -1.83
CA LYS A 198 9.28 12.19 -2.33
C LYS A 198 7.89 12.52 -2.83
N THR A 199 7.50 11.88 -3.92
CA THR A 199 6.19 12.02 -4.57
C THR A 199 5.24 10.92 -4.09
N ALA A 200 4.02 11.31 -3.74
CA ALA A 200 3.00 10.38 -3.28
C ALA A 200 2.37 9.59 -4.43
N VAL A 201 2.20 8.31 -4.20
CA VAL A 201 1.40 7.38 -5.00
C VAL A 201 0.19 6.95 -4.18
N TRP A 202 -0.90 6.60 -4.83
CA TRP A 202 -2.12 6.12 -4.19
C TRP A 202 -2.71 4.99 -5.01
N GLY A 203 -2.75 3.79 -4.45
CA GLY A 203 -3.50 2.66 -4.99
C GLY A 203 -4.92 2.62 -4.45
N ALA A 204 -5.92 2.48 -5.30
CA ALA A 204 -7.30 2.34 -4.88
C ALA A 204 -8.04 1.28 -5.68
N LEU A 205 -8.60 0.28 -5.00
CA LEU A 205 -9.50 -0.70 -5.62
C LEU A 205 -10.71 0.00 -6.23
N GLN A 206 -11.12 -0.40 -7.42
CA GLN A 206 -12.30 0.17 -8.09
C GLN A 206 -13.59 -0.10 -7.30
N SER A 207 -13.64 -1.15 -6.51
CA SER A 207 -14.73 -1.44 -5.55
C SER A 207 -14.75 -0.50 -4.35
N ASN A 208 -13.69 0.29 -4.12
CA ASN A 208 -13.64 1.31 -3.07
C ASN A 208 -13.81 2.75 -3.63
N PRO A 209 -15.03 3.15 -4.05
CA PRO A 209 -15.26 4.46 -4.64
C PRO A 209 -14.99 5.61 -3.67
N ALA A 210 -14.93 5.35 -2.37
CA ALA A 210 -14.60 6.37 -1.37
C ALA A 210 -13.13 6.77 -1.46
N SER A 211 -12.22 5.77 -1.57
CA SER A 211 -10.79 5.99 -1.77
C SER A 211 -10.51 6.68 -3.11
N VAL A 212 -11.10 6.18 -4.21
CA VAL A 212 -10.97 6.80 -5.55
C VAL A 212 -11.38 8.27 -5.53
N LYS A 213 -12.57 8.57 -4.97
CA LYS A 213 -13.06 9.96 -4.89
C LYS A 213 -12.19 10.85 -4.01
N LEU A 214 -11.60 10.31 -2.96
CA LEU A 214 -10.70 11.08 -2.08
C LEU A 214 -9.39 11.42 -2.81
N ALA A 215 -8.79 10.47 -3.52
CA ALA A 215 -7.61 10.72 -4.35
C ALA A 215 -7.89 11.81 -5.41
N GLN A 216 -8.99 11.69 -6.15
CA GLN A 216 -9.42 12.68 -7.15
C GLN A 216 -9.70 14.05 -6.54
N HIS A 217 -10.37 14.10 -5.38
CA HIS A 217 -10.65 15.36 -4.66
C HIS A 217 -9.37 16.08 -4.22
N LEU A 218 -8.33 15.33 -3.86
CA LEU A 218 -7.02 15.85 -3.53
C LEU A 218 -6.18 16.21 -4.77
N GLY A 219 -6.72 16.02 -5.98
CA GLY A 219 -6.07 16.37 -7.24
C GLY A 219 -5.08 15.34 -7.76
N PHE A 220 -5.04 14.15 -7.17
CA PHE A 220 -4.24 13.06 -7.70
C PHE A 220 -4.71 12.69 -9.11
N ARG A 221 -3.76 12.38 -9.99
CA ARG A 221 -4.02 12.01 -11.38
C ARG A 221 -3.83 10.52 -11.55
N GLU A 222 -4.76 9.88 -12.23
CA GLU A 222 -4.66 8.49 -12.66
C GLU A 222 -3.51 8.33 -13.66
N VAL A 223 -2.67 7.32 -13.45
CA VAL A 223 -1.49 7.07 -14.29
C VAL A 223 -1.35 5.62 -14.72
N ASP A 224 -1.93 4.67 -14.00
CA ASP A 224 -1.82 3.24 -14.30
C ASP A 224 -2.92 2.43 -13.61
N GLU A 225 -2.93 1.12 -13.90
CA GLU A 225 -3.74 0.12 -13.23
C GLU A 225 -2.91 -1.12 -12.93
N LEU A 226 -3.24 -1.80 -11.85
CA LEU A 226 -2.76 -3.15 -11.54
C LEU A 226 -3.92 -4.01 -11.02
N TRP A 227 -3.67 -5.30 -10.88
CA TRP A 227 -4.61 -6.26 -10.34
C TRP A 227 -4.20 -6.64 -8.93
N VAL A 228 -5.17 -6.65 -8.03
CA VAL A 228 -5.03 -7.19 -6.68
C VAL A 228 -5.78 -8.51 -6.66
N LEU A 229 -5.04 -9.59 -6.43
CA LEU A 229 -5.62 -10.90 -6.19
C LEU A 229 -5.69 -11.09 -4.68
N SER A 230 -6.89 -11.19 -4.14
CA SER A 230 -7.10 -11.41 -2.71
C SER A 230 -7.76 -12.78 -2.49
N ARG A 231 -7.30 -13.51 -1.49
CA ARG A 231 -7.90 -14.79 -1.10
C ARG A 231 -9.34 -14.57 -0.67
N GLU A 232 -10.25 -15.37 -1.22
CA GLU A 232 -11.64 -15.33 -0.78
C GLU A 232 -11.76 -15.89 0.64
N ASP A 233 -12.35 -15.09 1.55
CA ASP A 233 -12.74 -15.60 2.86
C ASP A 233 -13.81 -16.68 2.65
N THR A 234 -13.40 -17.94 2.68
CA THR A 234 -14.33 -19.06 2.82
C THR A 234 -14.84 -19.02 4.25
N GLY A 235 -15.87 -18.18 4.48
CA GLY A 235 -16.51 -18.04 5.78
C GLY A 235 -16.89 -19.41 6.33
N SER A 236 -16.20 -19.77 7.42
CA SER A 236 -16.52 -20.95 8.25
C SER A 236 -17.59 -20.59 9.25
#